data_0d29c52599cd84051510ae5e6d5e6170
#
_entry.id   0d29c52599cd84051510ae5e6d5e6170
#
_cell.length_a   1.000
_cell.length_b   1.000
_cell.length_c   1.000
_cell.angle_alpha   90.00
_cell.angle_beta   90.00
_cell.angle_gamma   90.00
#
_symmetry.space_group_name_H-M   'P 1'
#
loop_
_entity.id
_entity.type
_entity.pdbx_description
1 polymer ?
#
loop_
_entity_poly.entity_id
_entity_poly.type
_entity_poly.pdbx_seq_one_letter_code
_entity_poly.pdbx_strand_id
1 'polypeptide(L)'
;TNGKVPAAATTAMQGDMFEFGRKYLDERSYRRLSAAHWSANNRERSLYNTLAKSGVPMFPFGSGAGGNVDGYGMMLHRALKPYEDMVTRGEKPFMALMKQSDLQPIVNRVVSQLEQGFLNIMSLVKMDSRLDELNWLYKLWEKRGLVAYNGLLYKLTDAGEFWTVNLTQSTLEAVEYIMTG
;
A
#
# COMPACT_ATOMS: atom_id res chain seq x y z
N THR A 1 35.07 10.42 16.80
CA THR A 1 34.51 10.22 15.46
C THR A 1 33.48 11.33 15.22
N ASN A 2 33.86 12.34 14.42
CA ASN A 2 32.95 13.34 13.91
C ASN A 2 31.92 12.65 13.04
N GLY A 3 30.74 12.34 13.60
CA GLY A 3 29.65 11.68 12.94
C GLY A 3 29.03 12.57 11.85
N LYS A 4 29.67 12.64 10.69
CA LYS A 4 28.96 13.06 9.48
C LYS A 4 27.98 11.95 9.14
N VAL A 5 26.68 12.22 9.31
CA VAL A 5 25.63 11.35 8.76
C VAL A 5 25.91 11.23 7.26
N PRO A 6 26.03 10.03 6.70
CA PRO A 6 26.21 9.86 5.26
C PRO A 6 25.10 10.62 4.51
N ALA A 7 25.44 11.26 3.41
CA ALA A 7 24.44 11.91 2.56
C ALA A 7 23.43 10.85 2.09
N ALA A 8 22.15 11.18 2.15
CA ALA A 8 21.11 10.29 1.62
C ALA A 8 21.29 10.11 0.11
N ALA A 9 21.00 8.93 -0.40
CA ALA A 9 21.01 8.66 -1.83
C ALA A 9 20.04 9.60 -2.57
N THR A 10 20.46 10.15 -3.69
CA THR A 10 19.57 10.95 -4.55
C THR A 10 18.46 10.07 -5.14
N THR A 11 17.37 10.67 -5.57
CA THR A 11 16.26 9.93 -6.24
C THR A 11 16.75 9.16 -7.46
N ALA A 12 17.68 9.73 -8.24
CA ALA A 12 18.30 9.03 -9.38
C ALA A 12 19.04 7.77 -8.93
N MET A 13 19.90 7.88 -7.93
CA MET A 13 20.63 6.71 -7.37
C MET A 13 19.66 5.66 -6.82
N GLN A 14 18.56 6.07 -6.17
CA GLN A 14 17.53 5.14 -5.69
C GLN A 14 16.83 4.43 -6.86
N GLY A 15 16.55 5.14 -7.94
CA GLY A 15 15.99 4.58 -9.18
C GLY A 15 16.94 3.54 -9.80
N ASP A 16 18.22 3.87 -9.94
CA ASP A 16 19.24 2.95 -10.48
C ASP A 16 19.36 1.68 -9.61
N MET A 17 19.37 1.86 -8.29
CA MET A 17 19.42 0.73 -7.34
C MET A 17 18.16 -0.14 -7.43
N PHE A 18 16.97 0.47 -7.57
CA PHE A 18 15.71 -0.24 -7.73
C PHE A 18 15.70 -1.06 -9.03
N GLU A 19 16.09 -0.44 -10.15
CA GLU A 19 16.16 -1.12 -11.45
C GLU A 19 17.15 -2.29 -11.42
N PHE A 20 18.35 -2.08 -10.85
CA PHE A 20 19.33 -3.14 -10.68
C PHE A 20 18.78 -4.29 -9.83
N GLY A 21 18.21 -4.00 -8.66
CA GLY A 21 17.67 -5.01 -7.75
C GLY A 21 16.54 -5.80 -8.40
N ARG A 22 15.66 -5.13 -9.13
CA ARG A 22 14.57 -5.76 -9.86
C ARG A 22 15.08 -6.71 -10.94
N LYS A 23 15.97 -6.25 -11.84
CA LYS A 23 16.58 -7.10 -12.86
C LYS A 23 17.27 -8.31 -12.26
N TYR A 24 18.04 -8.10 -11.19
CA TYR A 24 18.73 -9.19 -10.48
C TYR A 24 17.79 -10.27 -9.97
N LEU A 25 16.62 -9.88 -9.43
CA LEU A 25 15.61 -10.81 -8.92
C LEU A 25 14.85 -11.51 -10.06
N ASP A 26 14.49 -10.78 -11.13
CA ASP A 26 13.80 -11.33 -12.31
C ASP A 26 14.66 -12.39 -13.02
N GLU A 27 15.99 -12.13 -13.22
CA GLU A 27 16.92 -13.07 -13.81
C GLU A 27 17.08 -14.37 -13.00
N ARG A 28 16.74 -14.32 -11.70
CA ARG A 28 16.75 -15.48 -10.79
C ARG A 28 15.37 -16.07 -10.56
N SER A 29 14.43 -15.70 -11.41
CA SER A 29 13.04 -16.22 -11.37
C SER A 29 12.31 -15.96 -10.03
N TYR A 30 12.70 -14.90 -9.31
CA TYR A 30 11.92 -14.43 -8.19
C TYR A 30 10.63 -13.81 -8.68
N ARG A 31 9.53 -14.18 -8.04
CA ARG A 31 8.22 -13.63 -8.35
C ARG A 31 7.92 -12.45 -7.43
N ARG A 32 7.58 -11.29 -8.00
CA ARG A 32 7.12 -10.15 -7.23
C ARG A 32 5.74 -10.42 -6.64
N LEU A 33 5.58 -10.12 -5.35
CA LEU A 33 4.32 -10.26 -4.60
C LEU A 33 3.69 -8.92 -4.24
N SER A 34 4.49 -7.89 -4.03
CA SER A 34 4.04 -6.51 -3.77
C SER A 34 5.16 -5.51 -4.10
N ALA A 35 4.95 -4.23 -3.81
CA ALA A 35 5.90 -3.15 -4.09
C ALA A 35 7.35 -3.45 -3.65
N ALA A 36 7.54 -4.13 -2.51
CA ALA A 36 8.85 -4.39 -1.91
C ALA A 36 9.06 -5.86 -1.51
N HIS A 37 8.25 -6.79 -2.05
CA HIS A 37 8.29 -8.18 -1.62
C HIS A 37 8.38 -9.12 -2.84
N TRP A 38 9.42 -9.96 -2.85
CA TRP A 38 9.64 -11.01 -3.85
C TRP A 38 9.74 -12.38 -3.19
N SER A 39 9.38 -13.41 -3.92
CA SER A 39 9.44 -14.80 -3.49
C SER A 39 10.28 -15.64 -4.44
N ALA A 40 11.19 -16.43 -3.88
CA ALA A 40 11.99 -17.38 -4.63
C ALA A 40 11.22 -18.63 -5.10
N ASN A 41 10.01 -18.84 -4.57
CA ASN A 41 9.19 -20.01 -4.89
C ASN A 41 7.69 -19.73 -4.71
N ASN A 42 6.84 -20.70 -5.06
CA ASN A 42 5.38 -20.56 -4.97
C ASN A 42 4.78 -20.81 -3.58
N ARG A 43 5.58 -21.07 -2.54
CA ARG A 43 5.07 -21.31 -1.18
C ARG A 43 4.70 -20.01 -0.49
N GLU A 44 5.50 -18.95 -0.70
CA GLU A 44 5.21 -17.62 -0.17
C GLU A 44 4.14 -16.95 -1.02
N ARG A 45 3.06 -16.50 -0.39
CA ARG A 45 1.93 -15.82 -1.04
C ARG A 45 1.66 -14.44 -0.47
N SER A 46 2.43 -14.02 0.55
CA SER A 46 2.22 -12.75 1.27
C SER A 46 0.77 -12.59 1.76
N LEU A 47 0.15 -13.67 2.23
CA LEU A 47 -1.28 -13.70 2.59
C LEU A 47 -1.62 -12.62 3.62
N TYR A 48 -0.79 -12.48 4.67
CA TYR A 48 -1.01 -11.46 5.69
C TYR A 48 -1.10 -10.06 5.08
N ASN A 49 -0.09 -9.65 4.29
CA ASN A 49 -0.07 -8.31 3.69
C ASN A 49 -1.22 -8.12 2.70
N THR A 50 -1.52 -9.13 1.89
CA THR A 50 -2.63 -9.07 0.92
C THR A 50 -3.98 -8.90 1.63
N LEU A 51 -4.24 -9.68 2.68
CA LEU A 51 -5.49 -9.62 3.45
C LEU A 51 -5.60 -8.30 4.23
N ALA A 52 -4.51 -7.87 4.89
CA ALA A 52 -4.47 -6.62 5.63
C ALA A 52 -4.80 -5.41 4.74
N LYS A 53 -4.21 -5.34 3.54
CA LYS A 53 -4.42 -4.25 2.58
C LYS A 53 -5.76 -4.32 1.85
N SER A 54 -6.38 -5.50 1.77
CA SER A 54 -7.73 -5.65 1.20
C SER A 54 -8.85 -5.30 2.18
N GLY A 55 -8.52 -4.95 3.43
CA GLY A 55 -9.51 -4.54 4.45
C GLY A 55 -10.21 -5.70 5.16
N VAL A 56 -9.67 -6.93 5.05
CA VAL A 56 -10.19 -8.06 5.83
C VAL A 56 -10.04 -7.75 7.32
N PRO A 57 -11.10 -7.99 8.15
CA PRO A 57 -11.03 -7.77 9.57
C PRO A 57 -9.87 -8.52 10.22
N MET A 58 -9.09 -7.81 11.03
CA MET A 58 -7.91 -8.37 11.70
C MET A 58 -7.81 -7.86 13.13
N PHE A 59 -7.75 -8.80 14.09
CA PHE A 59 -7.48 -8.47 15.48
C PHE A 59 -5.98 -8.25 15.72
N PRO A 60 -5.61 -7.14 16.38
CA PRO A 60 -4.23 -6.90 16.76
C PRO A 60 -3.85 -7.72 18.01
N PHE A 61 -2.70 -8.39 17.96
CA PHE A 61 -2.12 -9.10 19.11
C PHE A 61 -0.68 -8.66 19.30
N GLY A 62 -0.34 -8.33 20.55
CA GLY A 62 1.01 -7.90 20.93
C GLY A 62 1.25 -6.41 20.84
N SER A 63 2.32 -5.97 21.51
CA SER A 63 2.75 -4.58 21.54
C SER A 63 2.98 -4.02 20.12
N GLY A 64 2.40 -2.87 19.82
CA GLY A 64 2.53 -2.18 18.54
C GLY A 64 1.73 -2.78 17.37
N ALA A 65 0.93 -3.83 17.61
CA ALA A 65 0.10 -4.41 16.56
C ALA A 65 -1.02 -3.45 16.14
N GLY A 66 -1.30 -3.42 14.83
CA GLY A 66 -2.44 -2.74 14.24
C GLY A 66 -3.49 -3.74 13.76
N GLY A 67 -4.75 -3.30 13.68
CA GLY A 67 -5.85 -4.12 13.19
C GLY A 67 -7.06 -3.27 12.78
N ASN A 68 -8.09 -3.95 12.29
CA ASN A 68 -9.36 -3.35 11.93
C ASN A 68 -10.50 -4.34 12.16
N VAL A 69 -11.53 -3.91 12.86
CA VAL A 69 -12.72 -4.73 13.15
C VAL A 69 -13.95 -3.82 13.23
N ASP A 70 -15.04 -4.26 12.64
CA ASP A 70 -16.34 -3.59 12.69
C ASP A 70 -16.31 -2.09 12.33
N GLY A 71 -15.52 -1.74 11.32
CA GLY A 71 -15.39 -0.35 10.86
C GLY A 71 -14.50 0.53 11.76
N TYR A 72 -13.75 -0.06 12.67
CA TYR A 72 -12.75 0.64 13.49
C TYR A 72 -11.34 0.17 13.17
N GLY A 73 -10.45 1.11 12.86
CA GLY A 73 -9.01 0.91 12.88
C GLY A 73 -8.48 1.03 14.32
N MET A 74 -7.60 0.14 14.70
CA MET A 74 -7.05 0.09 16.05
C MET A 74 -5.55 -0.12 16.06
N MET A 75 -4.87 0.46 17.04
CA MET A 75 -3.45 0.28 17.28
C MET A 75 -3.20 0.07 18.77
N LEU A 76 -2.43 -0.97 19.09
CA LEU A 76 -2.00 -1.25 20.46
C LEU A 76 -0.74 -0.45 20.81
N HIS A 77 -0.50 -0.22 22.11
CA HIS A 77 0.69 0.50 22.57
C HIS A 77 1.97 -0.12 22.02
N ARG A 78 2.83 0.72 21.42
CA ARG A 78 4.14 0.32 20.88
C ARG A 78 5.17 0.13 21.98
N ALA A 79 5.10 0.96 23.03
CA ALA A 79 5.98 0.82 24.18
C ALA A 79 5.53 -0.36 25.03
N LEU A 80 6.45 -1.27 25.32
CA LEU A 80 6.14 -2.53 26.00
C LEU A 80 5.57 -2.29 27.40
N LYS A 81 6.15 -1.39 28.17
CA LYS A 81 5.74 -1.13 29.57
C LYS A 81 4.28 -0.67 29.67
N PRO A 82 3.79 0.37 28.95
CA PRO A 82 2.36 0.70 28.97
C PRO A 82 1.45 -0.42 28.50
N TYR A 83 1.88 -1.22 27.50
CA TYR A 83 1.14 -2.38 27.02
C TYR A 83 0.96 -3.42 28.15
N GLU A 84 2.05 -3.81 28.82
CA GLU A 84 2.04 -4.79 29.90
C GLU A 84 1.22 -4.31 31.10
N ASP A 85 1.36 -3.04 31.49
CA ASP A 85 0.62 -2.46 32.61
C ASP A 85 -0.88 -2.50 32.39
N MET A 86 -1.36 -2.15 31.17
CA MET A 86 -2.78 -2.22 30.84
C MET A 86 -3.28 -3.67 30.84
N VAL A 87 -2.54 -4.58 30.18
CA VAL A 87 -2.91 -6.02 30.17
C VAL A 87 -2.96 -6.60 31.59
N THR A 88 -2.00 -6.25 32.43
CA THR A 88 -1.96 -6.71 33.83
C THR A 88 -3.17 -6.23 34.63
N ARG A 89 -3.71 -5.03 34.31
CA ARG A 89 -4.93 -4.50 34.91
C ARG A 89 -6.23 -5.04 34.28
N GLY A 90 -6.12 -5.93 33.28
CA GLY A 90 -7.27 -6.45 32.52
C GLY A 90 -7.85 -5.43 31.53
N GLU A 91 -7.13 -4.36 31.22
CA GLU A 91 -7.54 -3.33 30.28
C GLU A 91 -7.11 -3.68 28.84
N LYS A 92 -7.86 -3.16 27.85
CA LYS A 92 -7.46 -3.25 26.45
C LYS A 92 -6.31 -2.25 26.19
N PRO A 93 -5.13 -2.70 25.72
CA PRO A 93 -3.96 -1.84 25.58
C PRO A 93 -4.00 -0.98 24.31
N PHE A 94 -5.12 -0.30 24.04
CA PHE A 94 -5.28 0.57 22.89
C PHE A 94 -4.47 1.86 23.04
N MET A 95 -3.62 2.16 22.07
CA MET A 95 -3.01 3.47 21.88
C MET A 95 -3.93 4.37 21.03
N ALA A 96 -4.59 3.81 20.04
CA ALA A 96 -5.53 4.51 19.17
C ALA A 96 -6.68 3.59 18.75
N LEU A 97 -7.87 4.18 18.68
CA LEU A 97 -9.09 3.60 18.14
C LEU A 97 -9.77 4.67 17.28
N MET A 98 -9.95 4.42 15.99
CA MET A 98 -10.52 5.38 15.06
C MET A 98 -11.61 4.72 14.22
N LYS A 99 -12.77 5.40 14.09
CA LYS A 99 -13.78 4.98 13.13
C LYS A 99 -13.23 5.16 11.72
N GLN A 100 -13.38 4.13 10.90
CA GLN A 100 -12.99 4.19 9.50
C GLN A 100 -13.95 5.08 8.71
N SER A 101 -13.43 5.74 7.68
CA SER A 101 -14.22 6.53 6.74
C SER A 101 -15.13 5.62 5.90
N ASP A 102 -16.26 6.16 5.44
CA ASP A 102 -17.14 5.49 4.49
C ASP A 102 -16.44 5.20 3.14
N LEU A 103 -15.36 5.92 2.84
CA LEU A 103 -14.50 5.67 1.68
C LEU A 103 -13.52 4.49 1.88
N GLN A 104 -13.41 3.93 3.08
CA GLN A 104 -12.42 2.87 3.39
C GLN A 104 -12.47 1.66 2.43
N PRO A 105 -13.64 1.17 1.98
CA PRO A 105 -13.68 0.09 0.99
C PRO A 105 -13.02 0.47 -0.35
N ILE A 106 -13.18 1.71 -0.81
CA ILE A 106 -12.54 2.23 -2.03
C ILE A 106 -11.02 2.35 -1.81
N VAL A 107 -10.61 2.94 -0.67
CA VAL A 107 -9.20 3.04 -0.26
C VAL A 107 -8.53 1.66 -0.26
N ASN A 108 -9.14 0.68 0.38
CA ASN A 108 -8.63 -0.69 0.44
C ASN A 108 -8.49 -1.30 -0.96
N ARG A 109 -9.46 -1.06 -1.84
CA ARG A 109 -9.43 -1.55 -3.24
C ARG A 109 -8.27 -0.92 -4.02
N VAL A 110 -8.08 0.39 -3.91
CA VAL A 110 -6.97 1.11 -4.56
C VAL A 110 -5.63 0.60 -4.05
N VAL A 111 -5.42 0.60 -2.73
CA VAL A 111 -4.16 0.18 -2.11
C VAL A 111 -3.83 -1.27 -2.46
N SER A 112 -4.79 -2.18 -2.34
CA SER A 112 -4.58 -3.60 -2.64
C SER A 112 -4.17 -3.85 -4.09
N GLN A 113 -4.75 -3.13 -5.06
CA GLN A 113 -4.42 -3.30 -6.47
C GLN A 113 -3.07 -2.69 -6.83
N LEU A 114 -2.78 -1.46 -6.39
CA LEU A 114 -1.50 -0.79 -6.67
C LEU A 114 -0.31 -1.51 -6.03
N GLU A 115 -0.48 -2.09 -4.87
CA GLU A 115 0.54 -2.97 -4.28
C GLU A 115 0.87 -4.19 -5.15
N GLN A 116 -0.11 -4.67 -5.89
CA GLN A 116 0.06 -5.76 -6.86
C GLN A 116 0.54 -5.29 -8.23
N GLY A 117 0.80 -3.99 -8.40
CA GLY A 117 1.33 -3.40 -9.62
C GLY A 117 0.29 -3.08 -10.70
N PHE A 118 -1.00 -2.98 -10.36
CA PHE A 118 -2.04 -2.60 -11.32
C PHE A 118 -3.17 -1.78 -10.68
N LEU A 119 -3.99 -1.15 -11.51
CA LEU A 119 -5.30 -0.63 -11.12
C LEU A 119 -6.36 -0.93 -12.20
N ASN A 120 -7.46 -1.52 -11.77
CA ASN A 120 -8.66 -1.70 -12.57
C ASN A 120 -9.70 -0.64 -12.16
N ILE A 121 -9.76 0.47 -12.92
CA ILE A 121 -10.69 1.57 -12.65
C ILE A 121 -12.15 1.09 -12.72
N MET A 122 -12.50 0.18 -13.62
CA MET A 122 -13.85 -0.37 -13.72
C MET A 122 -14.29 -1.09 -12.44
N SER A 123 -13.34 -1.65 -11.66
CA SER A 123 -13.66 -2.24 -10.37
C SER A 123 -14.03 -1.18 -9.30
N LEU A 124 -13.54 0.04 -9.46
CA LEU A 124 -13.87 1.19 -8.60
C LEU A 124 -15.18 1.85 -9.06
N VAL A 125 -15.38 2.00 -10.38
CA VAL A 125 -16.62 2.52 -10.99
C VAL A 125 -17.86 1.70 -10.56
N LYS A 126 -17.70 0.39 -10.38
CA LYS A 126 -18.77 -0.47 -9.83
C LYS A 126 -19.11 -0.17 -8.37
N MET A 127 -18.22 0.47 -7.62
CA MET A 127 -18.47 0.91 -6.24
C MET A 127 -19.10 2.30 -6.21
N ASP A 128 -18.62 3.22 -7.06
CA ASP A 128 -19.21 4.54 -7.28
C ASP A 128 -18.86 5.03 -8.71
N SER A 129 -19.88 5.40 -9.48
CA SER A 129 -19.73 5.79 -10.89
C SER A 129 -18.86 7.04 -11.09
N ARG A 130 -18.78 7.95 -10.11
CA ARG A 130 -17.92 9.14 -10.15
C ARG A 130 -16.44 8.79 -10.31
N LEU A 131 -16.02 7.62 -9.85
CA LEU A 131 -14.63 7.16 -9.94
C LEU A 131 -14.15 6.89 -11.37
N ASP A 132 -15.05 6.96 -12.39
CA ASP A 132 -14.62 6.99 -13.79
C ASP A 132 -13.72 8.19 -14.11
N GLU A 133 -13.85 9.27 -13.36
CA GLU A 133 -12.98 10.45 -13.48
C GLU A 133 -11.50 10.13 -13.24
N LEU A 134 -11.15 9.08 -12.51
CA LEU A 134 -9.74 8.65 -12.35
C LEU A 134 -9.05 8.36 -13.68
N ASN A 135 -9.80 8.09 -14.76
CA ASN A 135 -9.23 7.83 -16.08
C ASN A 135 -8.36 9.00 -16.58
N TRP A 136 -8.69 10.27 -16.25
CA TRP A 136 -7.88 11.41 -16.65
C TRP A 136 -6.47 11.34 -16.05
N LEU A 137 -6.36 11.00 -14.78
CA LEU A 137 -5.08 10.90 -14.07
C LEU A 137 -4.23 9.76 -14.64
N TYR A 138 -4.85 8.60 -14.86
CA TYR A 138 -4.14 7.43 -15.37
C TYR A 138 -3.70 7.58 -16.84
N LYS A 139 -4.50 8.26 -17.67
CA LYS A 139 -4.09 8.66 -19.04
C LYS A 139 -2.89 9.62 -19.03
N LEU A 140 -2.85 10.53 -18.04
CA LEU A 140 -1.69 11.41 -17.87
C LEU A 140 -0.44 10.62 -17.48
N TRP A 141 -0.57 9.67 -16.57
CA TRP A 141 0.54 8.81 -16.14
C TRP A 141 0.99 7.85 -17.25
N GLU A 142 0.07 7.37 -18.08
CA GLU A 142 0.40 6.57 -19.26
C GLU A 142 1.28 7.36 -20.24
N LYS A 143 0.92 8.62 -20.52
CA LYS A 143 1.74 9.52 -21.34
C LYS A 143 3.14 9.78 -20.75
N ARG A 144 3.29 9.67 -19.45
CA ARG A 144 4.57 9.82 -18.73
C ARG A 144 5.32 8.49 -18.55
N GLY A 145 4.80 7.40 -19.07
CA GLY A 145 5.42 6.08 -18.98
C GLY A 145 5.38 5.45 -17.59
N LEU A 146 4.51 5.92 -16.69
CA LEU A 146 4.39 5.36 -15.33
C LEU A 146 3.43 4.16 -15.28
N VAL A 147 2.44 4.13 -16.17
CA VAL A 147 1.50 3.03 -16.32
C VAL A 147 1.32 2.68 -17.80
N ALA A 148 0.82 1.48 -18.08
CA ALA A 148 0.45 1.03 -19.41
C ALA A 148 -0.94 0.40 -19.37
N TYR A 149 -1.84 0.84 -20.26
CA TYR A 149 -3.17 0.28 -20.38
C TYR A 149 -3.16 -0.96 -21.28
N ASN A 150 -3.74 -2.06 -20.84
CA ASN A 150 -3.78 -3.32 -21.60
C ASN A 150 -5.17 -3.65 -22.18
N GLY A 151 -6.09 -2.67 -22.23
CA GLY A 151 -7.48 -2.86 -22.65
C GLY A 151 -8.46 -3.21 -21.53
N LEU A 152 -7.96 -3.58 -20.33
CA LEU A 152 -8.77 -3.96 -19.17
C LEU A 152 -8.39 -3.16 -17.90
N LEU A 153 -7.12 -2.97 -17.69
CA LEU A 153 -6.58 -2.31 -16.49
C LEU A 153 -5.27 -1.60 -16.81
N TYR A 154 -4.87 -0.68 -15.94
CA TYR A 154 -3.56 -0.05 -15.96
C TYR A 154 -2.56 -0.89 -15.15
N LYS A 155 -1.46 -1.29 -15.79
CA LYS A 155 -0.32 -1.91 -15.10
C LYS A 155 0.75 -0.86 -14.84
N LEU A 156 1.40 -0.94 -13.69
CA LEU A 156 2.58 -0.13 -13.42
C LEU A 156 3.73 -0.59 -14.35
N THR A 157 4.45 0.37 -14.93
CA THR A 157 5.74 0.13 -15.57
C THR A 157 6.84 0.04 -14.52
N ASP A 158 8.09 -0.20 -14.90
CA ASP A 158 9.22 -0.20 -13.98
C ASP A 158 9.36 1.15 -13.24
N ALA A 159 9.18 2.25 -13.98
CA ALA A 159 9.13 3.59 -13.39
C ALA A 159 7.92 3.76 -12.44
N GLY A 160 6.75 3.26 -12.83
CA GLY A 160 5.56 3.26 -11.99
C GLY A 160 5.73 2.42 -10.73
N GLU A 161 6.42 1.30 -10.81
CA GLU A 161 6.74 0.45 -9.66
C GLU A 161 7.68 1.14 -8.67
N PHE A 162 8.68 1.86 -9.17
CA PHE A 162 9.55 2.69 -8.32
C PHE A 162 8.74 3.76 -7.56
N TRP A 163 7.76 4.37 -8.24
CA TRP A 163 6.90 5.42 -7.68
C TRP A 163 5.60 4.92 -7.07
N THR A 164 5.45 3.60 -6.80
CA THR A 164 4.17 3.00 -6.34
C THR A 164 3.56 3.76 -5.15
N VAL A 165 4.36 4.13 -4.16
CA VAL A 165 3.87 4.83 -2.95
C VAL A 165 3.26 6.19 -3.32
N ASN A 166 3.96 6.97 -4.16
CA ASN A 166 3.49 8.28 -4.61
C ASN A 166 2.24 8.17 -5.49
N LEU A 167 2.23 7.20 -6.43
CA LEU A 167 1.06 6.96 -7.27
C LEU A 167 -0.15 6.52 -6.46
N THR A 168 0.06 5.69 -5.42
CA THR A 168 -1.00 5.30 -4.50
C THR A 168 -1.55 6.51 -3.76
N GLN A 169 -0.68 7.33 -3.18
CA GLN A 169 -1.10 8.54 -2.47
C GLN A 169 -1.87 9.49 -3.38
N SER A 170 -1.35 9.78 -4.58
CA SER A 170 -2.04 10.67 -5.54
C SER A 170 -3.37 10.09 -6.03
N THR A 171 -3.49 8.76 -6.15
CA THR A 171 -4.77 8.13 -6.47
C THR A 171 -5.77 8.32 -5.34
N LEU A 172 -5.35 8.16 -4.09
CA LEU A 172 -6.23 8.34 -2.92
C LEU A 172 -6.68 9.80 -2.76
N GLU A 173 -5.78 10.75 -2.99
CA GLU A 173 -6.12 12.19 -3.00
C GLU A 173 -7.13 12.52 -4.12
N ALA A 174 -6.96 11.94 -5.31
CA ALA A 174 -7.94 12.09 -6.40
C ALA A 174 -9.29 11.44 -6.05
N VAL A 175 -9.30 10.27 -5.43
CA VAL A 175 -10.52 9.62 -4.92
C VAL A 175 -11.22 10.52 -3.91
N GLU A 176 -10.50 11.06 -2.93
CA GLU A 176 -11.06 11.95 -1.93
C GLU A 176 -11.68 13.19 -2.60
N TYR A 177 -10.95 13.83 -3.52
CA TYR A 177 -11.44 14.99 -4.27
C TYR A 177 -12.73 14.68 -5.05
N ILE A 178 -12.77 13.57 -5.79
CA ILE A 178 -13.94 13.14 -6.58
C ILE A 178 -15.14 12.84 -5.67
N MET A 179 -14.90 12.28 -4.50
CA MET A 179 -15.98 11.82 -3.62
C MET A 179 -16.52 12.92 -2.72
N THR A 180 -15.76 13.97 -2.43
CA THR A 180 -16.13 15.04 -1.48
C THR A 180 -16.40 16.39 -2.16
N GLY A 181 -15.87 16.63 -3.38
CA GLY A 181 -16.10 17.86 -4.18
C GLY A 181 -17.42 17.80 -4.90
#